data_0923992643b98ecee63bc2bf35d2abf2
#
_entry.id   0923992643b98ecee63bc2bf35d2abf2
#
_cell.length_a   1.000
_cell.length_b   1.000
_cell.length_c   1.000
_cell.angle_alpha   90.00
_cell.angle_beta   90.00
_cell.angle_gamma   90.00
#
_symmetry.space_group_name_H-M   'P 1'
#
loop_
_entity.id
_entity.type
_entity.pdbx_description
1 polymer ?
#
loop_
_entity_poly.entity_id
_entity_poly.type
_entity_poly.pdbx_seq_one_letter_code
_entity_poly.pdbx_strand_id
1 'polypeptide(L)'
;MPARARFRVILYEYPFNERIRTYLRLEHLLHRLSSLLAHTAALDHHFALVTLFEIMDMAGRIDIKTDVLKDLENHKAYLSAQRGNPTIAQKALEAFAGYVENAFSTLKRQHGKPCSQLTEDDWLISVRSHIFIPGGTCSFDLPAYHAWQESHADARLADLSRWTSHLQPLANALALLLHMLRDSGTPQMAQAQQG
;
A
#
# COMPACT_ATOMS: atom_id res chain seq x y z
N MET A 1 2.78 36.63 26.45
CA MET A 1 1.68 36.11 25.63
C MET A 1 1.78 34.60 25.63
N PRO A 2 0.76 33.86 26.14
CA PRO A 2 0.83 32.40 26.14
C PRO A 2 0.73 31.87 24.72
N ALA A 3 1.65 30.96 24.37
CA ALA A 3 1.65 30.26 23.10
C ALA A 3 0.33 29.47 22.97
N ARG A 4 -0.46 29.75 21.94
CA ARG A 4 -1.65 28.95 21.59
C ARG A 4 -1.17 27.55 21.29
N ALA A 5 -1.48 26.60 22.16
CA ALA A 5 -1.33 25.19 21.88
C ALA A 5 -2.09 24.89 20.59
N ARG A 6 -1.37 24.56 19.50
CA ARG A 6 -1.98 24.06 18.27
C ARG A 6 -2.52 22.67 18.61
N PHE A 7 -3.79 22.57 18.89
CA PHE A 7 -4.45 21.28 18.98
C PHE A 7 -4.32 20.61 17.61
N ARG A 8 -3.54 19.53 17.56
CA ARG A 8 -3.43 18.71 16.37
C ARG A 8 -4.74 17.91 16.27
N VAL A 9 -5.56 18.22 15.29
CA VAL A 9 -6.77 17.43 15.02
C VAL A 9 -6.33 16.02 14.59
N ILE A 10 -6.84 15.00 15.26
CA ILE A 10 -6.62 13.60 14.91
C ILE A 10 -7.81 13.17 14.07
N LEU A 11 -7.55 12.77 12.82
CA LEU A 11 -8.56 12.22 11.93
C LEU A 11 -8.66 10.72 12.15
N TYR A 12 -9.89 10.23 12.32
CA TYR A 12 -10.20 8.81 12.38
C TYR A 12 -11.05 8.42 11.17
N GLU A 13 -10.63 7.38 10.46
CA GLU A 13 -11.40 6.79 9.35
C GLU A 13 -12.01 5.47 9.82
N TYR A 14 -13.32 5.32 9.64
CA TYR A 14 -14.02 4.08 9.95
C TYR A 14 -14.74 3.54 8.70
N PRO A 15 -14.21 2.49 8.06
CA PRO A 15 -14.83 1.91 6.87
C PRO A 15 -16.03 1.03 7.24
N PHE A 16 -17.19 1.27 6.61
CA PHE A 16 -18.37 0.43 6.70
C PHE A 16 -18.38 -0.74 5.69
N ASN A 17 -17.48 -0.69 4.71
CA ASN A 17 -17.36 -1.69 3.64
C ASN A 17 -16.07 -2.50 3.83
N GLU A 18 -16.17 -3.84 3.76
CA GLU A 18 -15.02 -4.75 4.00
C GLU A 18 -13.93 -4.59 2.94
N ARG A 19 -14.30 -4.28 1.68
CA ARG A 19 -13.32 -3.99 0.63
C ARG A 19 -12.51 -2.73 0.95
N ILE A 20 -13.17 -1.64 1.35
CA ILE A 20 -12.49 -0.40 1.75
C ILE A 20 -11.64 -0.62 2.99
N ARG A 21 -12.10 -1.44 3.94
CA ARG A 21 -11.29 -1.83 5.10
C ARG A 21 -10.00 -2.53 4.68
N THR A 22 -10.07 -3.40 3.69
CA THR A 22 -8.89 -4.07 3.11
C THR A 22 -7.95 -3.07 2.44
N TYR A 23 -8.50 -2.11 1.68
CA TYR A 23 -7.71 -1.05 1.04
C TYR A 23 -6.96 -0.19 2.05
N LEU A 24 -7.64 0.24 3.11
CA LEU A 24 -7.02 1.04 4.18
C LEU A 24 -5.94 0.26 4.95
N ARG A 25 -6.14 -1.04 5.18
CA ARG A 25 -5.11 -1.90 5.78
C ARG A 25 -3.88 -2.03 4.90
N LEU A 26 -4.07 -2.23 3.58
CA LEU A 26 -2.95 -2.28 2.64
C LEU A 26 -2.25 -0.93 2.53
N GLU A 27 -2.98 0.18 2.45
CA GLU A 27 -2.39 1.53 2.46
C GLU A 27 -1.51 1.73 3.71
N HIS A 28 -2.01 1.33 4.88
CA HIS A 28 -1.25 1.40 6.13
C HIS A 28 0.04 0.60 6.08
N LEU A 29 -0.01 -0.65 5.57
CA LEU A 29 1.17 -1.51 5.43
C LEU A 29 2.17 -0.93 4.41
N LEU A 30 1.69 -0.44 3.27
CA LEU A 30 2.53 0.18 2.24
C LEU A 30 3.20 1.46 2.75
N HIS A 31 2.48 2.27 3.53
CA HIS A 31 3.05 3.45 4.16
C HIS A 31 4.12 3.08 5.20
N ARG A 32 3.85 2.08 6.06
CA ARG A 32 4.83 1.57 7.03
C ARG A 32 6.08 1.05 6.32
N LEU A 33 5.91 0.28 5.25
CA LEU A 33 7.02 -0.22 4.42
C LEU A 33 7.86 0.92 3.85
N SER A 34 7.22 1.90 3.24
CA SER A 34 7.90 3.09 2.69
C SER A 34 8.68 3.86 3.76
N SER A 35 8.11 4.01 4.96
CA SER A 35 8.79 4.69 6.07
C SER A 35 10.03 3.91 6.55
N LEU A 36 9.96 2.58 6.62
CA LEU A 36 11.07 1.73 7.03
C LEU A 36 12.20 1.72 6.00
N LEU A 37 11.86 1.77 4.71
CA LEU A 37 12.83 1.86 3.60
C LEU A 37 13.59 3.20 3.56
N ALA A 38 13.11 4.22 4.24
CA ALA A 38 13.82 5.50 4.35
C ALA A 38 14.95 5.48 5.39
N HIS A 39 15.07 4.41 6.18
CA HIS A 39 16.08 4.24 7.21
C HIS A 39 17.17 3.27 6.74
N THR A 40 18.31 3.25 7.46
CA THR A 40 19.48 2.45 7.11
C THR A 40 19.83 1.38 8.15
N ALA A 41 19.17 1.39 9.33
CA ALA A 41 19.45 0.45 10.37
C ALA A 41 18.97 -0.97 9.99
N ALA A 42 19.75 -1.99 10.35
CA ALA A 42 19.39 -3.38 10.07
C ALA A 42 18.04 -3.79 10.70
N LEU A 43 17.72 -3.20 11.85
CA LEU A 43 16.44 -3.44 12.54
C LEU A 43 15.25 -2.88 11.75
N ASP A 44 15.39 -1.69 11.13
CA ASP A 44 14.34 -1.12 10.27
C ASP A 44 14.12 -2.00 9.03
N HIS A 45 15.22 -2.54 8.46
CA HIS A 45 15.16 -3.46 7.33
C HIS A 45 14.55 -4.82 7.71
N HIS A 46 14.76 -5.29 8.95
CA HIS A 46 14.04 -6.46 9.49
C HIS A 46 12.52 -6.20 9.49
N PHE A 47 12.07 -5.06 10.05
CA PHE A 47 10.66 -4.72 10.08
C PHE A 47 10.09 -4.41 8.69
N ALA A 48 10.92 -3.96 7.74
CA ALA A 48 10.52 -3.85 6.34
C ALA A 48 10.17 -5.22 5.74
N LEU A 49 10.99 -6.26 6.01
CA LEU A 49 10.68 -7.64 5.59
C LEU A 49 9.42 -8.18 6.27
N VAL A 50 9.26 -7.98 7.59
CA VAL A 50 8.01 -8.35 8.31
C VAL A 50 6.80 -7.71 7.62
N THR A 51 6.89 -6.42 7.31
CA THR A 51 5.80 -5.69 6.65
C THR A 51 5.54 -6.21 5.24
N LEU A 52 6.59 -6.54 4.48
CA LEU A 52 6.47 -7.14 3.16
C LEU A 52 5.74 -8.48 3.22
N PHE A 53 6.04 -9.32 4.20
CA PHE A 53 5.36 -10.61 4.39
C PHE A 53 3.90 -10.45 4.81
N GLU A 54 3.57 -9.47 5.64
CA GLU A 54 2.16 -9.14 5.95
C GLU A 54 1.38 -8.70 4.70
N ILE A 55 2.01 -7.91 3.81
CA ILE A 55 1.42 -7.54 2.51
C ILE A 55 1.23 -8.76 1.63
N MET A 56 2.23 -9.64 1.53
CA MET A 56 2.13 -10.88 0.77
C MET A 56 0.99 -11.78 1.27
N ASP A 57 0.83 -11.90 2.59
CA ASP A 57 -0.26 -12.68 3.20
C ASP A 57 -1.63 -12.10 2.86
N MET A 58 -1.77 -10.80 2.94
CA MET A 58 -3.03 -10.13 2.60
C MET A 58 -3.34 -10.23 1.11
N ALA A 59 -2.37 -9.95 0.24
CA ALA A 59 -2.52 -10.00 -1.21
C ALA A 59 -2.71 -11.43 -1.74
N GLY A 60 -2.21 -12.44 -1.02
CA GLY A 60 -2.37 -13.86 -1.38
C GLY A 60 -3.78 -14.41 -1.10
N ARG A 61 -4.44 -13.91 -0.05
CA ARG A 61 -5.76 -14.40 0.40
C ARG A 61 -6.94 -13.81 -0.38
N ILE A 62 -6.78 -12.63 -0.94
CA ILE A 62 -7.84 -11.85 -1.58
C ILE A 62 -7.42 -11.53 -3.01
N ASP A 63 -8.37 -11.56 -3.94
CA ASP A 63 -8.09 -11.10 -5.31
C ASP A 63 -8.15 -9.57 -5.39
N ILE A 64 -7.25 -8.93 -4.61
CA ILE A 64 -7.16 -7.48 -4.46
C ILE A 64 -6.95 -6.77 -5.81
N LYS A 65 -6.21 -7.39 -6.72
CA LYS A 65 -5.94 -6.82 -8.05
C LYS A 65 -7.23 -6.68 -8.86
N THR A 66 -8.05 -7.72 -8.88
CA THR A 66 -9.35 -7.69 -9.59
C THR A 66 -10.30 -6.67 -8.98
N ASP A 67 -10.35 -6.59 -7.66
CA ASP A 67 -11.17 -5.60 -6.97
C ASP A 67 -10.75 -4.16 -7.30
N VAL A 68 -9.44 -3.87 -7.21
CA VAL A 68 -8.89 -2.54 -7.54
C VAL A 68 -9.10 -2.18 -9.02
N LEU A 69 -8.88 -3.13 -9.94
CA LEU A 69 -9.13 -2.91 -11.37
C LEU A 69 -10.60 -2.61 -11.65
N LYS A 70 -11.52 -3.32 -11.02
CA LYS A 70 -12.98 -3.09 -11.15
C LYS A 70 -13.37 -1.71 -10.65
N ASP A 71 -12.84 -1.29 -9.50
CA ASP A 71 -13.13 0.02 -8.94
C ASP A 71 -12.55 1.15 -9.81
N LEU A 72 -11.32 0.99 -10.33
CA LEU A 72 -10.75 1.93 -11.30
C LEU A 72 -11.58 2.01 -12.59
N GLU A 73 -12.09 0.89 -13.10
CA GLU A 73 -12.94 0.86 -14.30
C GLU A 73 -14.27 1.60 -14.08
N ASN A 74 -14.89 1.43 -12.90
CA ASN A 74 -16.07 2.20 -12.52
C ASN A 74 -15.79 3.71 -12.49
N HIS A 75 -14.64 4.12 -11.93
CA HIS A 75 -14.24 5.53 -11.93
C HIS A 75 -13.95 6.08 -13.34
N LYS A 76 -13.33 5.28 -14.20
CA LYS A 76 -13.15 5.66 -15.64
C LYS A 76 -14.49 5.91 -16.32
N ALA A 77 -15.46 5.03 -16.12
CA ALA A 77 -16.80 5.20 -16.68
C ALA A 77 -17.48 6.46 -16.14
N TYR A 78 -17.38 6.72 -14.83
CA TYR A 78 -17.89 7.94 -14.22
C TYR A 78 -17.26 9.20 -14.80
N LEU A 79 -15.92 9.27 -14.89
CA LEU A 79 -15.21 10.42 -15.46
C LEU A 79 -15.57 10.64 -16.95
N SER A 80 -15.73 9.56 -17.69
CA SER A 80 -16.17 9.64 -19.10
C SER A 80 -17.57 10.24 -19.25
N ALA A 81 -18.49 9.91 -18.33
CA ALA A 81 -19.84 10.46 -18.32
C ALA A 81 -19.87 11.96 -17.96
N GLN A 82 -18.82 12.48 -17.31
CA GLN A 82 -18.70 13.91 -16.98
C GLN A 82 -18.11 14.76 -18.11
N ARG A 83 -17.70 14.16 -19.22
CA ARG A 83 -17.21 14.89 -20.39
C ARG A 83 -18.33 15.75 -20.96
N GLY A 84 -17.99 17.02 -21.24
CA GLY A 84 -18.97 17.99 -21.75
C GLY A 84 -19.87 18.61 -20.67
N ASN A 85 -19.72 18.26 -19.41
CA ASN A 85 -20.43 18.94 -18.33
C ASN A 85 -19.84 20.36 -18.14
N PRO A 86 -20.64 21.44 -18.35
CA PRO A 86 -20.13 22.81 -18.31
C PRO A 86 -19.70 23.27 -16.92
N THR A 87 -20.09 22.57 -15.87
CA THR A 87 -19.72 22.91 -14.49
C THR A 87 -18.33 22.38 -14.10
N ILE A 88 -17.72 21.54 -14.93
CA ILE A 88 -16.43 20.91 -14.66
C ILE A 88 -15.36 21.46 -15.57
N ALA A 89 -14.21 21.80 -15.02
CA ALA A 89 -13.04 22.22 -15.81
C ALA A 89 -12.54 21.03 -16.65
N GLN A 90 -12.89 20.98 -17.93
CA GLN A 90 -12.63 19.85 -18.84
C GLN A 90 -11.15 19.47 -18.90
N LYS A 91 -10.24 20.46 -18.89
CA LYS A 91 -8.79 20.20 -18.88
C LYS A 91 -8.33 19.45 -17.63
N ALA A 92 -8.90 19.79 -16.46
CA ALA A 92 -8.59 19.09 -15.21
C ALA A 92 -9.17 17.66 -15.21
N LEU A 93 -10.40 17.51 -15.72
CA LEU A 93 -11.05 16.22 -15.88
C LEU A 93 -10.24 15.28 -16.78
N GLU A 94 -9.75 15.76 -17.93
CA GLU A 94 -8.95 14.97 -18.86
C GLU A 94 -7.59 14.57 -18.25
N ALA A 95 -6.92 15.50 -17.57
CA ALA A 95 -5.67 15.19 -16.88
C ALA A 95 -5.89 14.10 -15.81
N PHE A 96 -6.93 14.23 -15.02
CA PHE A 96 -7.26 13.25 -13.98
C PHE A 96 -7.67 11.89 -14.57
N ALA A 97 -8.48 11.88 -15.63
CA ALA A 97 -8.82 10.65 -16.36
C ALA A 97 -7.56 9.95 -16.90
N GLY A 98 -6.55 10.71 -17.32
CA GLY A 98 -5.24 10.19 -17.72
C GLY A 98 -4.51 9.48 -16.57
N TYR A 99 -4.54 10.02 -15.36
CA TYR A 99 -3.95 9.36 -14.19
C TYR A 99 -4.65 8.03 -13.86
N VAL A 100 -5.99 8.02 -13.89
CA VAL A 100 -6.78 6.80 -13.64
C VAL A 100 -6.51 5.74 -14.72
N GLU A 101 -6.45 6.14 -16.00
CA GLU A 101 -6.12 5.23 -17.11
C GLU A 101 -4.71 4.64 -16.97
N ASN A 102 -3.73 5.47 -16.61
CA ASN A 102 -2.36 5.01 -16.42
C ASN A 102 -2.26 4.01 -15.26
N ALA A 103 -2.90 4.30 -14.12
CA ALA A 103 -2.93 3.38 -12.98
C ALA A 103 -3.59 2.05 -13.34
N PHE A 104 -4.75 2.10 -14.02
CA PHE A 104 -5.45 0.92 -14.49
C PHE A 104 -4.61 0.09 -15.45
N SER A 105 -4.06 0.69 -16.52
CA SER A 105 -3.29 -0.01 -17.54
C SER A 105 -1.98 -0.60 -16.97
N THR A 106 -1.33 0.10 -16.05
CA THR A 106 -0.10 -0.36 -15.41
C THR A 106 -0.36 -1.57 -14.50
N LEU A 107 -1.39 -1.51 -13.67
CA LEU A 107 -1.77 -2.63 -12.81
C LEU A 107 -2.28 -3.82 -13.64
N LYS A 108 -3.04 -3.58 -14.71
CA LYS A 108 -3.57 -4.63 -15.61
C LYS A 108 -2.45 -5.39 -16.32
N ARG A 109 -1.39 -4.70 -16.76
CA ARG A 109 -0.23 -5.32 -17.43
C ARG A 109 0.61 -6.20 -16.51
N GLN A 110 0.55 -6.00 -15.21
CA GLN A 110 1.26 -6.85 -14.26
C GLN A 110 0.70 -8.27 -14.33
N HIS A 111 1.54 -9.26 -14.64
CA HIS A 111 1.12 -10.66 -14.72
C HIS A 111 0.91 -11.25 -13.33
N GLY A 112 -0.06 -12.16 -13.21
CA GLY A 112 -0.34 -12.87 -11.97
C GLY A 112 -0.94 -12.02 -10.84
N LYS A 113 -0.94 -12.59 -9.64
CA LYS A 113 -1.32 -11.89 -8.42
C LYS A 113 -0.20 -10.93 -7.99
N PRO A 114 -0.54 -9.83 -7.29
CA PRO A 114 0.48 -9.03 -6.61
C PRO A 114 1.33 -9.95 -5.72
N CYS A 115 2.63 -9.74 -5.69
CA CYS A 115 3.59 -10.55 -4.92
C CYS A 115 3.83 -11.98 -5.42
N SER A 116 3.23 -12.47 -6.52
CA SER A 116 3.49 -13.85 -6.99
C SER A 116 4.98 -14.11 -7.26
N GLN A 117 5.69 -13.12 -7.80
CA GLN A 117 7.14 -13.23 -8.06
C GLN A 117 7.98 -13.35 -6.78
N LEU A 118 7.48 -12.79 -5.65
CA LEU A 118 8.17 -12.91 -4.36
C LEU A 118 8.06 -14.32 -3.77
N THR A 119 7.08 -15.09 -4.19
CA THR A 119 6.94 -16.50 -3.77
C THR A 119 7.88 -17.45 -4.49
N GLU A 120 8.57 -16.97 -5.51
CA GLU A 120 9.59 -17.72 -6.27
C GLU A 120 11.02 -17.47 -5.75
N ASP A 121 11.20 -16.53 -4.81
CA ASP A 121 12.49 -16.23 -4.17
C ASP A 121 12.70 -17.12 -2.93
N ASP A 122 13.52 -18.16 -3.09
CA ASP A 122 13.77 -19.16 -2.04
C ASP A 122 14.31 -18.53 -0.75
N TRP A 123 15.14 -17.49 -0.86
CA TRP A 123 15.67 -16.79 0.31
C TRP A 123 14.55 -16.09 1.07
N LEU A 124 13.67 -15.34 0.38
CA LEU A 124 12.53 -14.69 1.00
C LEU A 124 11.59 -15.70 1.67
N ILE A 125 11.31 -16.82 1.02
CA ILE A 125 10.43 -17.85 1.57
C ILE A 125 11.06 -18.51 2.80
N SER A 126 12.36 -18.76 2.77
CA SER A 126 13.10 -19.27 3.95
C SER A 126 12.99 -18.29 5.14
N VAL A 127 13.27 -17.01 4.91
CA VAL A 127 13.14 -15.99 5.98
C VAL A 127 11.70 -15.90 6.48
N ARG A 128 10.71 -15.87 5.58
CA ARG A 128 9.29 -15.78 5.93
C ARG A 128 8.83 -16.92 6.82
N SER A 129 9.33 -18.14 6.60
CA SER A 129 8.95 -19.30 7.40
C SER A 129 9.41 -19.25 8.85
N HIS A 130 10.44 -18.44 9.16
CA HIS A 130 11.03 -18.34 10.49
C HIS A 130 10.75 -17.00 11.21
N ILE A 131 10.51 -15.92 10.44
CA ILE A 131 10.47 -14.55 10.98
C ILE A 131 9.36 -14.33 12.02
N PHE A 132 8.28 -15.12 11.97
CA PHE A 132 7.17 -15.06 12.91
C PHE A 132 7.30 -16.07 14.06
N ILE A 133 8.34 -16.90 14.05
CA ILE A 133 8.66 -17.79 15.16
C ILE A 133 9.41 -16.98 16.23
N PRO A 134 9.02 -17.01 17.51
CA PRO A 134 9.76 -16.33 18.56
C PRO A 134 11.24 -16.75 18.58
N GLY A 135 12.15 -15.80 18.32
CA GLY A 135 13.58 -16.09 18.22
C GLY A 135 14.03 -16.82 16.96
N GLY A 136 13.15 -17.14 16.01
CA GLY A 136 13.45 -17.93 14.80
C GLY A 136 14.38 -17.24 13.79
N THR A 137 14.78 -15.99 14.04
CA THR A 137 15.76 -15.26 13.23
C THR A 137 17.17 -15.23 13.85
N CYS A 138 17.42 -16.05 14.86
CA CYS A 138 18.75 -16.20 15.43
C CYS A 138 19.74 -16.69 14.37
N SER A 139 21.02 -16.31 14.55
CA SER A 139 22.10 -16.61 13.58
C SER A 139 22.30 -18.10 13.30
N PHE A 140 22.02 -18.96 14.28
CA PHE A 140 22.12 -20.41 14.13
C PHE A 140 20.94 -21.03 13.36
N ASP A 141 19.74 -20.41 13.41
CA ASP A 141 18.55 -20.86 12.67
C ASP A 141 18.55 -20.35 11.22
N LEU A 142 18.96 -19.11 11.02
CA LEU A 142 18.99 -18.43 9.71
C LEU A 142 20.34 -17.74 9.44
N PRO A 143 21.42 -18.50 9.21
CA PRO A 143 22.76 -17.91 9.01
C PRO A 143 22.83 -17.00 7.78
N ALA A 144 22.13 -17.32 6.70
CA ALA A 144 22.07 -16.48 5.50
C ALA A 144 21.34 -15.14 5.76
N TYR A 145 20.30 -15.15 6.58
CA TYR A 145 19.59 -13.94 7.00
C TYR A 145 20.46 -13.09 7.93
N HIS A 146 21.17 -13.70 8.86
CA HIS A 146 22.12 -12.99 9.73
C HIS A 146 23.23 -12.32 8.91
N ALA A 147 23.82 -13.02 7.93
CA ALA A 147 24.81 -12.45 7.03
C ALA A 147 24.25 -11.25 6.22
N TRP A 148 22.98 -11.34 5.79
CA TRP A 148 22.31 -10.23 5.13
C TRP A 148 22.11 -9.03 6.08
N GLN A 149 21.75 -9.23 7.35
CA GLN A 149 21.62 -8.17 8.34
C GLN A 149 22.96 -7.44 8.59
N GLU A 150 24.07 -8.17 8.58
CA GLU A 150 25.42 -7.63 8.76
C GLU A 150 26.02 -6.98 7.48
N SER A 151 25.33 -7.10 6.33
CA SER A 151 25.77 -6.48 5.09
C SER A 151 25.62 -4.95 5.12
N HIS A 152 26.25 -4.25 4.17
CA HIS A 152 26.10 -2.80 4.06
C HIS A 152 24.63 -2.38 3.84
N ALA A 153 24.23 -1.23 4.40
CA ALA A 153 22.88 -0.72 4.30
C ALA A 153 22.41 -0.57 2.84
N ASP A 154 23.28 -0.12 1.94
CA ASP A 154 22.97 0.04 0.53
C ASP A 154 22.65 -1.29 -0.16
N ALA A 155 23.33 -2.37 0.20
CA ALA A 155 23.06 -3.70 -0.33
C ALA A 155 21.69 -4.20 0.14
N ARG A 156 21.37 -4.05 1.43
CA ARG A 156 20.05 -4.38 1.96
C ARG A 156 18.93 -3.57 1.32
N LEU A 157 19.16 -2.25 1.13
CA LEU A 157 18.20 -1.37 0.46
C LEU A 157 17.99 -1.75 -1.01
N ALA A 158 19.04 -2.15 -1.71
CA ALA A 158 18.93 -2.62 -3.09
C ALA A 158 18.05 -3.87 -3.18
N ASP A 159 18.23 -4.84 -2.29
CA ASP A 159 17.40 -6.03 -2.23
C ASP A 159 15.94 -5.69 -1.89
N LEU A 160 15.72 -4.90 -0.84
CA LEU A 160 14.38 -4.45 -0.45
C LEU A 160 13.69 -3.68 -1.58
N SER A 161 14.41 -2.79 -2.27
CA SER A 161 13.89 -2.05 -3.42
C SER A 161 13.49 -2.98 -4.57
N ARG A 162 14.30 -3.98 -4.85
CA ARG A 162 14.02 -5.01 -5.86
C ARG A 162 12.74 -5.78 -5.52
N TRP A 163 12.58 -6.25 -4.30
CA TRP A 163 11.39 -6.99 -3.88
C TRP A 163 10.13 -6.11 -3.84
N THR A 164 10.24 -4.89 -3.34
CA THR A 164 9.08 -3.98 -3.20
C THR A 164 8.65 -3.32 -4.50
N SER A 165 9.52 -3.28 -5.53
CA SER A 165 9.18 -2.71 -6.85
C SER A 165 7.93 -3.36 -7.49
N HIS A 166 7.71 -4.63 -7.23
CA HIS A 166 6.54 -5.39 -7.71
C HIS A 166 5.21 -4.92 -7.09
N LEU A 167 5.26 -4.23 -5.95
CA LEU A 167 4.08 -3.69 -5.27
C LEU A 167 3.66 -2.32 -5.82
N GLN A 168 4.56 -1.61 -6.51
CA GLN A 168 4.35 -0.22 -6.90
C GLN A 168 3.09 0.00 -7.75
N PRO A 169 2.74 -0.84 -8.75
CA PRO A 169 1.51 -0.68 -9.51
C PRO A 169 0.26 -0.77 -8.64
N LEU A 170 0.22 -1.71 -7.71
CA LEU A 170 -0.89 -1.85 -6.76
C LEU A 170 -0.94 -0.67 -5.79
N ALA A 171 0.19 -0.26 -5.24
CA ALA A 171 0.28 0.86 -4.31
C ALA A 171 -0.23 2.17 -4.94
N ASN A 172 0.20 2.47 -6.17
CA ASN A 172 -0.23 3.67 -6.90
C ASN A 172 -1.74 3.64 -7.20
N ALA A 173 -2.26 2.50 -7.65
CA ALA A 173 -3.67 2.33 -7.94
C ALA A 173 -4.53 2.49 -6.68
N LEU A 174 -4.09 1.89 -5.57
CA LEU A 174 -4.78 1.95 -4.28
C LEU A 174 -4.79 3.37 -3.70
N ALA A 175 -3.64 4.05 -3.72
CA ALA A 175 -3.54 5.44 -3.27
C ALA A 175 -4.47 6.36 -4.04
N LEU A 176 -4.56 6.18 -5.37
CA LEU A 176 -5.47 6.95 -6.23
C LEU A 176 -6.94 6.68 -5.88
N LEU A 177 -7.33 5.42 -5.71
CA LEU A 177 -8.71 5.05 -5.33
C LEU A 177 -9.11 5.63 -3.97
N LEU A 178 -8.24 5.51 -2.98
CA LEU A 178 -8.52 6.03 -1.64
C LEU A 178 -8.56 7.56 -1.61
N HIS A 179 -7.72 8.23 -2.40
CA HIS A 179 -7.79 9.68 -2.59
C HIS A 179 -9.14 10.10 -3.17
N MET A 180 -9.57 9.46 -4.27
CA MET A 180 -10.88 9.73 -4.88
C MET A 180 -12.02 9.49 -3.90
N LEU A 181 -11.95 8.43 -3.09
CA LEU A 181 -12.97 8.11 -2.11
C LEU A 181 -13.07 9.17 -1.01
N ARG A 182 -11.94 9.66 -0.49
CA ARG A 182 -11.87 10.71 0.52
C ARG A 182 -12.40 12.05 0.01
N ASP A 183 -12.15 12.36 -1.26
CA ASP A 183 -12.57 13.62 -1.88
C ASP A 183 -14.02 13.62 -2.38
N SER A 184 -14.63 12.44 -2.56
CA SER A 184 -16.00 12.31 -3.07
C SER A 184 -17.10 12.58 -2.03
N GLY A 185 -16.75 12.61 -0.74
CA GLY A 185 -17.69 12.74 0.36
C GLY A 185 -18.03 14.21 0.69
N THR A 186 -19.32 14.51 0.86
CA THR A 186 -19.72 15.77 1.50
C THR A 186 -19.77 15.58 3.00
N PRO A 187 -18.99 16.31 3.80
CA PRO A 187 -19.02 16.20 5.26
C PRO A 187 -20.43 16.45 5.81
N GLN A 188 -20.92 15.55 6.64
CA GLN A 188 -22.18 15.68 7.33
C GLN A 188 -21.92 15.74 8.84
N MET A 189 -22.58 16.66 9.50
CA MET A 189 -22.57 16.72 10.96
C MET A 189 -23.41 15.57 11.49
N ALA A 190 -22.80 14.70 12.26
CA ALA A 190 -23.49 13.62 12.96
C ALA A 190 -23.19 13.71 14.45
N GLN A 191 -24.21 13.51 15.26
CA GLN A 191 -24.06 13.41 16.71
C GLN A 191 -24.02 11.94 17.08
N ALA A 192 -22.88 11.49 17.63
CA ALA A 192 -22.77 10.12 18.14
C ALA A 192 -23.73 9.98 19.32
N GLN A 193 -24.67 9.04 19.23
CA GLN A 193 -25.42 8.60 20.38
C GLN A 193 -24.50 7.75 21.26
N GLN A 194 -24.52 8.02 22.54
CA GLN A 194 -23.76 7.21 23.51
C GLN A 194 -24.26 5.77 23.41
N GLY A 195 -23.39 4.89 22.94
CA GLY A 195 -23.60 3.45 22.95
C GLY A 195 -23.09 2.87 24.23
#